data_2849e4be687a7b2ba463a66020d2ed6c
#
_entry.id   2849e4be687a7b2ba463a66020d2ed6c
#
_cell.length_a   1.000
_cell.length_b   1.000
_cell.length_c   1.000
_cell.angle_alpha   90.00
_cell.angle_beta   90.00
_cell.angle_gamma   90.00
#
_symmetry.space_group_name_H-M   'P 1'
#
loop_
_entity.id
_entity.type
_entity.pdbx_description
1 polymer ?
#
loop_
_entity_poly.entity_id
_entity_poly.type
_entity_poly.pdbx_seq_one_letter_code
_entity_poly.pdbx_strand_id
1 'polypeptide(L)'
;MAAKRKPSSRTKPAKRLAKRSFGHDLPGVKPSELTGKLIVIEGADGSGRSTQIKRLVDWLEARGHATTQVGLKRSNLASEELERAKNGNILNRTTLSLFYATDFADQLENTIIPSLRAGFVVLADRYIYTLMARDLVRGLDEEWVRNLYSIALRPDAVFYLKLSPEKLIQRNFMKNHTLDYWESGMDLGLSTDMFDSFVQYQQRLADQFEMMRKNFDFTIVDADQSVDELNNELRSHTERVIL
;
A
#
# COMPACT_ATOMS: atom_id res chain seq x y z
N MET A 1 41.13 44.31 18.63
CA MET A 1 41.28 42.93 18.17
C MET A 1 39.88 42.38 17.78
N ALA A 2 39.58 42.28 16.51
CA ALA A 2 38.26 41.84 16.02
C ALA A 2 38.34 40.32 15.66
N ALA A 3 37.57 39.50 16.33
CA ALA A 3 37.54 38.06 16.12
C ALA A 3 36.79 37.74 14.81
N LYS A 4 37.49 37.12 13.84
CA LYS A 4 36.92 36.62 12.59
C LYS A 4 36.05 35.41 12.86
N ARG A 5 34.74 35.54 12.65
CA ARG A 5 33.78 34.41 12.62
C ARG A 5 34.08 33.55 11.39
N LYS A 6 34.36 32.25 11.62
CA LYS A 6 34.47 31.22 10.56
C LYS A 6 33.09 31.01 9.91
N PRO A 7 32.97 30.84 8.57
CA PRO A 7 31.71 30.52 7.93
C PRO A 7 31.26 29.10 8.30
N SER A 8 29.99 28.94 8.64
CA SER A 8 29.38 27.64 8.91
C SER A 8 29.40 26.77 7.67
N SER A 9 29.86 25.54 7.80
CA SER A 9 29.84 24.54 6.75
C SER A 9 28.39 24.24 6.34
N ARG A 10 27.97 24.71 5.17
CA ARG A 10 26.73 24.24 4.53
C ARG A 10 26.89 22.74 4.22
N THR A 11 26.21 21.90 4.98
CA THR A 11 26.02 20.49 4.65
C THR A 11 25.35 20.41 3.28
N LYS A 12 26.02 19.76 2.32
CA LYS A 12 25.43 19.46 1.01
C LYS A 12 24.18 18.61 1.23
N PRO A 13 23.04 18.92 0.57
CA PRO A 13 21.84 18.11 0.67
C PRO A 13 22.17 16.69 0.22
N ALA A 14 21.71 15.70 0.97
CA ALA A 14 21.86 14.30 0.64
C ALA A 14 21.35 14.07 -0.78
N LYS A 15 22.14 13.36 -1.61
CA LYS A 15 21.81 13.08 -3.00
C LYS A 15 20.52 12.24 -3.02
N ARG A 16 19.38 12.83 -3.39
CA ARG A 16 18.10 12.14 -3.51
C ARG A 16 18.26 10.97 -4.48
N LEU A 17 18.05 9.75 -4.02
CA LEU A 17 18.02 8.60 -4.91
C LEU A 17 16.80 8.74 -5.83
N ALA A 18 17.02 8.61 -7.14
CA ALA A 18 15.93 8.65 -8.11
C ALA A 18 14.98 7.46 -7.88
N LYS A 19 13.67 7.70 -7.95
CA LYS A 19 12.68 6.63 -7.90
C LYS A 19 12.93 5.63 -9.04
N ARG A 20 12.80 4.35 -8.73
CA ARG A 20 12.96 3.26 -9.71
C ARG A 20 11.74 2.37 -9.67
N SER A 21 11.42 1.77 -10.80
CA SER A 21 10.46 0.66 -10.87
C SER A 21 11.05 -0.60 -10.22
N PHE A 22 10.21 -1.62 -10.01
CA PHE A 22 10.67 -2.93 -9.53
C PHE A 22 11.36 -3.75 -10.63
N GLY A 23 11.04 -3.52 -11.90
CA GLY A 23 11.65 -4.22 -13.01
C GLY A 23 11.62 -3.44 -14.32
N HIS A 24 10.47 -3.06 -14.81
CA HIS A 24 10.30 -2.38 -16.08
C HIS A 24 9.87 -0.93 -15.89
N ASP A 25 10.67 0.00 -16.40
CA ASP A 25 10.28 1.42 -16.40
C ASP A 25 9.19 1.67 -17.45
N LEU A 26 8.21 2.53 -17.09
CA LEU A 26 7.18 2.95 -18.02
C LEU A 26 7.76 3.88 -19.09
N PRO A 27 7.36 3.71 -20.38
CA PRO A 27 7.77 4.59 -21.45
C PRO A 27 7.46 6.06 -21.15
N GLY A 28 8.42 6.96 -21.38
CA GLY A 28 8.24 8.40 -21.17
C GLY A 28 8.26 8.85 -19.69
N VAL A 29 8.55 7.97 -18.76
CA VAL A 29 8.70 8.29 -17.33
C VAL A 29 10.17 8.34 -16.97
N LYS A 30 10.68 9.53 -16.63
CA LYS A 30 12.05 9.70 -16.13
C LYS A 30 12.03 9.71 -14.61
N PRO A 31 12.74 8.79 -13.94
CA PRO A 31 12.79 8.73 -12.47
C PRO A 31 13.21 10.03 -11.80
N SER A 32 14.05 10.84 -12.46
CA SER A 32 14.50 12.15 -11.97
C SER A 32 13.41 13.23 -11.91
N GLU A 33 12.31 13.06 -12.64
CA GLU A 33 11.17 13.99 -12.66
C GLU A 33 10.20 13.73 -11.51
N LEU A 34 10.28 12.58 -10.85
CA LEU A 34 9.39 12.17 -9.77
C LEU A 34 9.90 12.75 -8.43
N THR A 35 9.58 14.02 -8.19
CA THR A 35 10.06 14.76 -7.01
C THR A 35 9.20 14.56 -5.76
N GLY A 36 7.97 14.13 -5.91
CA GLY A 36 7.04 13.79 -4.82
C GLY A 36 7.46 12.56 -4.03
N LYS A 37 6.66 12.18 -3.06
CA LYS A 37 6.88 11.01 -2.19
C LYS A 37 5.75 10.01 -2.33
N LEU A 38 6.08 8.72 -2.44
CA LEU A 38 5.13 7.62 -2.43
C LEU A 38 5.24 6.88 -1.10
N ILE A 39 4.20 6.96 -0.29
CA ILE A 39 4.10 6.31 1.02
C ILE A 39 2.95 5.30 0.95
N VAL A 40 3.27 4.06 1.26
CA VAL A 40 2.32 2.95 1.21
C VAL A 40 1.94 2.53 2.62
N ILE A 41 0.65 2.32 2.85
CA ILE A 41 0.13 1.77 4.10
C ILE A 41 -0.56 0.44 3.78
N GLU A 42 0.06 -0.65 4.20
CA GLU A 42 -0.39 -2.02 4.04
C GLU A 42 -1.01 -2.55 5.33
N GLY A 43 -1.77 -3.60 5.22
CA GLY A 43 -2.42 -4.29 6.33
C GLY A 43 -3.75 -4.92 5.94
N ALA A 44 -4.28 -5.80 6.79
CA ALA A 44 -5.57 -6.44 6.57
C ALA A 44 -6.75 -5.47 6.74
N ASP A 45 -7.94 -5.87 6.29
CA ASP A 45 -9.16 -5.11 6.58
C ASP A 45 -9.44 -5.11 8.08
N GLY A 46 -9.82 -3.95 8.61
CA GLY A 46 -9.95 -3.75 10.06
C GLY A 46 -8.65 -3.35 10.77
N SER A 47 -7.48 -3.30 10.10
CA SER A 47 -6.23 -2.85 10.73
C SER A 47 -6.16 -1.34 11.01
N GLY A 48 -7.12 -0.55 10.49
CA GLY A 48 -7.19 0.89 10.73
C GLY A 48 -6.57 1.77 9.66
N ARG A 49 -6.12 1.19 8.53
CA ARG A 49 -5.45 1.93 7.43
C ARG A 49 -6.18 3.21 7.03
N SER A 50 -7.45 3.12 6.64
CA SER A 50 -8.20 4.28 6.12
C SER A 50 -8.32 5.41 7.13
N THR A 51 -8.47 5.09 8.42
CA THR A 51 -8.48 6.08 9.51
C THR A 51 -7.12 6.77 9.62
N GLN A 52 -6.04 6.02 9.54
CA GLN A 52 -4.69 6.56 9.64
C GLN A 52 -4.30 7.37 8.42
N ILE A 53 -4.69 6.93 7.21
CA ILE A 53 -4.45 7.69 5.98
C ILE A 53 -5.14 9.05 6.04
N LYS A 54 -6.43 9.09 6.42
CA LYS A 54 -7.15 10.34 6.56
C LYS A 54 -6.43 11.30 7.53
N ARG A 55 -6.01 10.82 8.69
CA ARG A 55 -5.29 11.63 9.68
C ARG A 55 -3.91 12.08 9.20
N LEU A 56 -3.22 11.25 8.40
CA LEU A 56 -1.94 11.64 7.79
C LEU A 56 -2.14 12.71 6.71
N VAL A 57 -3.20 12.62 5.91
CA VAL A 57 -3.58 13.66 4.93
C VAL A 57 -3.78 14.98 5.64
N ASP A 58 -4.68 15.03 6.63
CA ASP A 58 -4.97 16.25 7.39
C ASP A 58 -3.70 16.86 8.00
N TRP A 59 -2.81 16.02 8.53
CA TRP A 59 -1.56 16.45 9.13
C TRP A 59 -0.52 16.96 8.11
N LEU A 60 -0.42 16.33 6.94
CA LEU A 60 0.49 16.73 5.86
C LEU A 60 0.03 18.06 5.24
N GLU A 61 -1.25 18.20 4.95
CA GLU A 61 -1.84 19.41 4.37
C GLU A 61 -1.73 20.61 5.31
N ALA A 62 -1.93 20.39 6.62
CA ALA A 62 -1.70 21.43 7.62
C ALA A 62 -0.23 21.91 7.69
N ARG A 63 0.72 21.14 7.15
CA ARG A 63 2.13 21.49 6.99
C ARG A 63 2.51 22.02 5.61
N GLY A 64 1.52 22.22 4.74
CA GLY A 64 1.72 22.77 3.40
C GLY A 64 2.14 21.76 2.33
N HIS A 65 2.02 20.45 2.59
CA HIS A 65 2.25 19.41 1.60
C HIS A 65 0.96 19.14 0.83
N ALA A 66 1.01 19.20 -0.51
CA ALA A 66 -0.08 18.69 -1.32
C ALA A 66 -0.12 17.15 -1.27
N THR A 67 -1.31 16.58 -1.12
CA THR A 67 -1.49 15.13 -1.00
C THR A 67 -2.37 14.57 -2.11
N THR A 68 -2.19 13.28 -2.41
CA THR A 68 -3.06 12.48 -3.27
C THR A 68 -3.24 11.10 -2.64
N GLN A 69 -4.45 10.59 -2.69
CA GLN A 69 -4.76 9.24 -2.19
C GLN A 69 -5.03 8.29 -3.35
N VAL A 70 -4.42 7.12 -3.30
CA VAL A 70 -4.65 6.01 -4.21
C VAL A 70 -4.92 4.72 -3.43
N GLY A 71 -5.32 3.65 -4.08
CA GLY A 71 -5.57 2.37 -3.42
C GLY A 71 -6.28 1.40 -4.34
N LEU A 72 -6.54 0.17 -3.87
CA LEU A 72 -7.19 -0.84 -4.70
C LEU A 72 -8.63 -0.45 -5.05
N LYS A 73 -9.05 -0.77 -6.26
CA LYS A 73 -10.38 -0.48 -6.81
C LYS A 73 -10.71 1.02 -6.81
N ARG A 74 -9.76 1.86 -7.21
CA ARG A 74 -9.95 3.32 -7.31
C ARG A 74 -9.63 3.88 -8.69
N SER A 75 -9.36 3.01 -9.68
CA SER A 75 -9.22 3.39 -11.08
C SER A 75 -10.57 3.85 -11.64
N ASN A 76 -10.55 4.90 -12.45
CA ASN A 76 -11.74 5.34 -13.18
C ASN A 76 -12.08 4.40 -14.36
N LEU A 77 -11.09 3.60 -14.79
CA LEU A 77 -11.22 2.71 -15.95
C LEU A 77 -11.80 1.33 -15.57
N ALA A 78 -11.36 0.75 -14.44
CA ALA A 78 -11.57 -0.67 -14.18
C ALA A 78 -12.31 -0.98 -12.87
N SER A 79 -12.46 -0.01 -11.96
CA SER A 79 -12.98 -0.29 -10.61
C SER A 79 -14.43 -0.77 -10.60
N GLU A 80 -15.31 -0.18 -11.42
CA GLU A 80 -16.71 -0.59 -11.50
C GLU A 80 -16.86 -1.97 -12.12
N GLU A 81 -16.10 -2.27 -13.18
CA GLU A 81 -16.13 -3.56 -13.86
C GLU A 81 -15.58 -4.66 -12.96
N LEU A 82 -14.52 -4.38 -12.22
CA LEU A 82 -13.96 -5.29 -11.24
C LEU A 82 -14.98 -5.60 -10.12
N GLU A 83 -15.68 -4.60 -9.61
CA GLU A 83 -16.68 -4.80 -8.57
C GLU A 83 -17.87 -5.62 -9.09
N ARG A 84 -18.34 -5.33 -10.30
CA ARG A 84 -19.42 -6.07 -10.97
C ARG A 84 -19.03 -7.53 -11.18
N ALA A 85 -17.81 -7.79 -11.66
CA ALA A 85 -17.29 -9.12 -11.88
C ALA A 85 -17.11 -9.91 -10.58
N LYS A 86 -16.68 -9.25 -9.50
CA LYS A 86 -16.57 -9.86 -8.16
C LYS A 86 -17.94 -10.25 -7.60
N ASN A 87 -18.96 -9.42 -7.77
CA ASN A 87 -20.30 -9.69 -7.25
C ASN A 87 -20.94 -10.92 -7.91
N GLY A 88 -20.53 -11.29 -9.11
CA GLY A 88 -20.94 -12.53 -9.78
C GLY A 88 -20.27 -13.78 -9.26
N ASN A 89 -19.22 -13.69 -8.47
CA ASN A 89 -18.40 -14.80 -7.94
C ASN A 89 -17.90 -15.78 -9.02
N ILE A 90 -17.69 -15.27 -10.26
CA ILE A 90 -17.36 -16.09 -11.45
C ILE A 90 -15.90 -15.94 -11.90
N LEU A 91 -15.12 -15.11 -11.23
CA LEU A 91 -13.75 -14.84 -11.66
C LEU A 91 -12.81 -15.96 -11.26
N ASN A 92 -12.08 -16.48 -12.23
CA ASN A 92 -10.91 -17.31 -11.98
C ASN A 92 -9.75 -16.43 -11.47
N ARG A 93 -8.86 -17.04 -10.71
CA ARG A 93 -7.72 -16.38 -10.05
C ARG A 93 -6.88 -15.51 -11.00
N THR A 94 -6.57 -16.00 -12.23
CA THR A 94 -5.79 -15.24 -13.21
C THR A 94 -6.55 -14.01 -13.69
N THR A 95 -7.83 -14.14 -14.02
CA THR A 95 -8.66 -13.03 -14.48
C THR A 95 -8.82 -11.98 -13.39
N LEU A 96 -9.02 -12.41 -12.14
CA LEU A 96 -9.08 -11.52 -10.98
C LEU A 96 -7.79 -10.72 -10.81
N SER A 97 -6.63 -11.38 -10.92
CA SER A 97 -5.32 -10.74 -10.85
C SER A 97 -5.13 -9.70 -11.97
N LEU A 98 -5.50 -10.03 -13.20
CA LEU A 98 -5.42 -9.10 -14.34
C LEU A 98 -6.32 -7.88 -14.18
N PHE A 99 -7.52 -8.03 -13.62
CA PHE A 99 -8.39 -6.90 -13.30
C PHE A 99 -7.74 -5.96 -12.27
N TYR A 100 -7.18 -6.51 -11.21
CA TYR A 100 -6.45 -5.71 -10.22
C TYR A 100 -5.19 -5.07 -10.80
N ALA A 101 -4.48 -5.76 -11.68
CA ALA A 101 -3.31 -5.20 -12.36
C ALA A 101 -3.70 -4.05 -13.29
N THR A 102 -4.85 -4.14 -13.98
CA THR A 102 -5.39 -3.05 -14.81
C THR A 102 -5.79 -1.85 -13.96
N ASP A 103 -6.51 -2.06 -12.85
CA ASP A 103 -6.85 -1.00 -11.89
C ASP A 103 -5.58 -0.30 -11.36
N PHE A 104 -4.56 -1.08 -11.03
CA PHE A 104 -3.27 -0.55 -10.58
C PHE A 104 -2.53 0.24 -11.66
N ALA A 105 -2.45 -0.31 -12.89
CA ALA A 105 -1.74 0.33 -14.00
C ALA A 105 -2.37 1.69 -14.36
N ASP A 106 -3.69 1.76 -14.43
CA ASP A 106 -4.42 3.01 -14.66
C ASP A 106 -4.12 4.06 -13.58
N GLN A 107 -4.18 3.68 -12.30
CA GLN A 107 -3.82 4.61 -11.21
C GLN A 107 -2.34 5.01 -11.25
N LEU A 108 -1.44 4.10 -11.63
CA LEU A 108 -0.01 4.39 -11.75
C LEU A 108 0.24 5.47 -12.81
N GLU A 109 -0.34 5.31 -14.00
CA GLU A 109 -0.12 6.22 -15.13
C GLU A 109 -0.86 7.55 -14.96
N ASN A 110 -2.12 7.51 -14.51
CA ASN A 110 -3.02 8.65 -14.53
C ASN A 110 -3.12 9.41 -13.19
N THR A 111 -2.61 8.84 -12.10
CA THR A 111 -2.69 9.48 -10.76
C THR A 111 -1.34 9.53 -10.07
N ILE A 112 -0.66 8.39 -9.89
CA ILE A 112 0.56 8.31 -9.08
C ILE A 112 1.70 9.09 -9.74
N ILE A 113 2.01 8.79 -11.00
CA ILE A 113 3.12 9.43 -11.72
C ILE A 113 2.88 10.94 -11.87
N PRO A 114 1.71 11.43 -12.33
CA PRO A 114 1.44 12.87 -12.41
C PRO A 114 1.58 13.58 -11.06
N SER A 115 1.06 12.99 -9.98
CA SER A 115 1.15 13.57 -8.63
C SER A 115 2.61 13.63 -8.14
N LEU A 116 3.40 12.58 -8.38
CA LEU A 116 4.83 12.56 -8.03
C LEU A 116 5.63 13.58 -8.85
N ARG A 117 5.31 13.79 -10.13
CA ARG A 117 5.91 14.87 -10.95
C ARG A 117 5.58 16.24 -10.39
N ALA A 118 4.37 16.45 -9.91
CA ALA A 118 3.92 17.70 -9.29
C ALA A 118 4.47 17.91 -7.86
N GLY A 119 5.25 16.94 -7.32
CA GLY A 119 5.85 17.06 -5.99
C GLY A 119 4.93 16.67 -4.83
N PHE A 120 3.79 16.05 -5.09
CA PHE A 120 2.81 15.65 -4.07
C PHE A 120 3.32 14.49 -3.22
N VAL A 121 2.78 14.39 -2.01
CA VAL A 121 2.86 13.17 -1.19
C VAL A 121 1.68 12.26 -1.56
N VAL A 122 1.99 11.15 -2.23
CA VAL A 122 1.01 10.12 -2.62
C VAL A 122 0.90 9.11 -1.49
N LEU A 123 -0.29 8.97 -0.91
CA LEU A 123 -0.61 8.00 0.13
C LEU A 123 -1.41 6.85 -0.49
N ALA A 124 -0.83 5.65 -0.49
CA ALA A 124 -1.48 4.46 -1.04
C ALA A 124 -2.10 3.61 0.08
N ASP A 125 -3.44 3.44 0.03
CA ASP A 125 -4.18 2.48 0.85
C ASP A 125 -4.09 1.11 0.20
N ARG A 126 -3.07 0.33 0.55
CA ARG A 126 -2.55 -0.84 -0.15
C ARG A 126 -1.85 -0.48 -1.46
N TYR A 127 -0.97 -1.35 -1.87
CA TYR A 127 -0.19 -1.25 -3.10
C TYR A 127 0.01 -2.64 -3.69
N ILE A 128 1.03 -2.82 -4.52
CA ILE A 128 1.33 -4.12 -5.15
C ILE A 128 1.53 -5.26 -4.14
N TYR A 129 1.93 -4.97 -2.90
CA TYR A 129 2.22 -6.01 -1.91
C TYR A 129 0.98 -6.78 -1.50
N THR A 130 -0.15 -6.08 -1.27
CA THR A 130 -1.44 -6.76 -1.06
C THR A 130 -1.86 -7.56 -2.29
N LEU A 131 -1.65 -7.03 -3.51
CA LEU A 131 -2.00 -7.72 -4.75
C LEU A 131 -1.18 -8.99 -4.91
N MET A 132 0.14 -8.88 -4.78
CA MET A 132 1.05 -10.03 -4.83
C MET A 132 0.73 -11.07 -3.75
N ALA A 133 0.48 -10.65 -2.50
CA ALA A 133 0.12 -11.57 -1.43
C ALA A 133 -1.17 -12.34 -1.74
N ARG A 134 -2.20 -11.65 -2.25
CA ARG A 134 -3.48 -12.26 -2.64
C ARG A 134 -3.32 -13.25 -3.79
N ASP A 135 -2.49 -12.93 -4.78
CA ASP A 135 -2.22 -13.77 -5.94
C ASP A 135 -1.44 -15.03 -5.53
N LEU A 136 -0.41 -14.89 -4.70
CA LEU A 136 0.39 -16.01 -4.22
C LEU A 136 -0.41 -16.96 -3.32
N VAL A 137 -1.27 -16.43 -2.44
CA VAL A 137 -2.18 -17.26 -1.61
C VAL A 137 -3.17 -18.03 -2.49
N ARG A 138 -3.56 -17.47 -3.65
CA ARG A 138 -4.40 -18.14 -4.66
C ARG A 138 -3.63 -19.13 -5.54
N GLY A 139 -2.33 -19.28 -5.31
CA GLY A 139 -1.49 -20.25 -6.00
C GLY A 139 -1.10 -19.83 -7.42
N LEU A 140 -1.03 -18.52 -7.69
CA LEU A 140 -0.40 -18.04 -8.92
C LEU A 140 1.12 -18.16 -8.80
N ASP A 141 1.79 -18.32 -9.93
CA ASP A 141 3.25 -18.43 -10.00
C ASP A 141 3.94 -17.15 -9.55
N GLU A 142 4.97 -17.28 -8.70
CA GLU A 142 5.65 -16.11 -8.11
C GLU A 142 6.35 -15.26 -9.16
N GLU A 143 7.00 -15.87 -10.15
CA GLU A 143 7.71 -15.14 -11.19
C GLU A 143 6.72 -14.37 -12.08
N TRP A 144 5.60 -15.01 -12.42
CA TRP A 144 4.53 -14.35 -13.17
C TRP A 144 3.96 -13.14 -12.42
N VAL A 145 3.67 -13.30 -11.13
CA VAL A 145 3.14 -12.21 -10.27
C VAL A 145 4.16 -11.07 -10.15
N ARG A 146 5.44 -11.37 -9.97
CA ARG A 146 6.51 -10.36 -9.91
C ARG A 146 6.64 -9.59 -11.24
N ASN A 147 6.54 -10.29 -12.36
CA ASN A 147 6.60 -9.68 -13.69
C ASN A 147 5.38 -8.79 -13.95
N LEU A 148 4.18 -9.23 -13.54
CA LEU A 148 2.95 -8.46 -13.68
C LEU A 148 3.01 -7.09 -13.02
N TYR A 149 3.58 -7.01 -11.81
CA TYR A 149 3.71 -5.76 -11.04
C TYR A 149 5.09 -5.09 -11.18
N SER A 150 5.92 -5.52 -12.11
CA SER A 150 7.30 -5.00 -12.31
C SER A 150 7.36 -3.53 -12.74
N ILE A 151 6.27 -2.99 -13.30
CA ILE A 151 6.11 -1.58 -13.66
C ILE A 151 5.93 -0.66 -12.43
N ALA A 152 5.61 -1.22 -11.27
CA ALA A 152 5.34 -0.45 -10.07
C ALA A 152 6.58 0.33 -9.62
N LEU A 153 6.37 1.58 -9.18
CA LEU A 153 7.43 2.39 -8.60
C LEU A 153 7.73 1.91 -7.17
N ARG A 154 9.02 1.92 -6.80
CA ARG A 154 9.45 1.65 -5.42
C ARG A 154 9.00 2.79 -4.52
N PRO A 155 8.22 2.51 -3.46
CA PRO A 155 7.81 3.53 -2.50
C PRO A 155 9.01 4.12 -1.72
N ASP A 156 8.84 5.34 -1.23
CA ASP A 156 9.80 5.95 -0.29
C ASP A 156 9.66 5.35 1.13
N ALA A 157 8.47 4.87 1.47
CA ALA A 157 8.21 4.11 2.70
C ALA A 157 7.03 3.14 2.52
N VAL A 158 7.10 2.01 3.22
CA VAL A 158 6.00 1.05 3.32
C VAL A 158 5.75 0.77 4.80
N PHE A 159 4.58 1.13 5.30
CA PHE A 159 4.13 0.84 6.66
C PHE A 159 3.18 -0.34 6.64
N TYR A 160 3.56 -1.42 7.30
CA TYR A 160 2.70 -2.60 7.44
C TYR A 160 2.05 -2.60 8.82
N LEU A 161 0.75 -2.30 8.85
CA LEU A 161 -0.07 -2.32 10.04
C LEU A 161 -0.39 -3.77 10.41
N LYS A 162 0.40 -4.32 11.35
CA LYS A 162 0.27 -5.70 11.79
C LYS A 162 -0.77 -5.80 12.90
N LEU A 163 -1.73 -6.70 12.73
CA LEU A 163 -2.76 -7.02 13.71
C LEU A 163 -3.00 -8.53 13.69
N SER A 164 -3.31 -9.13 14.84
CA SER A 164 -3.60 -10.57 14.90
C SER A 164 -4.94 -10.89 14.21
N PRO A 165 -5.10 -12.11 13.66
CA PRO A 165 -6.34 -12.51 13.01
C PRO A 165 -7.56 -12.37 13.93
N GLU A 166 -7.43 -12.71 15.23
CA GLU A 166 -8.52 -12.61 16.20
C GLU A 166 -9.03 -11.17 16.37
N LYS A 167 -8.10 -10.21 16.42
CA LYS A 167 -8.44 -8.79 16.52
C LYS A 167 -9.01 -8.24 15.22
N LEU A 168 -8.53 -8.72 14.08
CA LEU A 168 -9.10 -8.39 12.78
C LEU A 168 -10.58 -8.80 12.69
N ILE A 169 -10.90 -10.00 13.14
CA ILE A 169 -12.26 -10.50 13.20
C ILE A 169 -13.13 -9.60 14.06
N GLN A 170 -12.69 -9.34 15.29
CA GLN A 170 -13.44 -8.50 16.21
C GLN A 170 -13.74 -7.12 15.61
N ARG A 171 -12.74 -6.47 14.99
CA ARG A 171 -12.90 -5.14 14.37
C ARG A 171 -13.79 -5.18 13.13
N ASN A 172 -13.69 -6.21 12.28
CA ASN A 172 -14.52 -6.35 11.09
C ASN A 172 -15.98 -6.61 11.46
N PHE A 173 -16.23 -7.46 12.44
CA PHE A 173 -17.59 -7.72 12.95
C PHE A 173 -18.25 -6.48 13.54
N MET A 174 -17.49 -5.68 14.31
CA MET A 174 -18.01 -4.42 14.86
C MET A 174 -18.32 -3.38 13.79
N LYS A 175 -17.63 -3.41 12.66
CA LYS A 175 -17.78 -2.42 11.59
C LYS A 175 -18.85 -2.78 10.58
N ASN A 176 -18.85 -4.02 10.09
CA ASN A 176 -19.61 -4.42 8.90
C ASN A 176 -20.73 -5.42 9.18
N HIS A 177 -20.78 -6.03 10.37
CA HIS A 177 -21.69 -7.13 10.76
C HIS A 177 -21.64 -8.38 9.84
N THR A 178 -20.89 -8.34 8.73
CA THR A 178 -20.74 -9.41 7.74
C THR A 178 -19.29 -9.46 7.24
N LEU A 179 -18.85 -10.63 6.80
CA LEU A 179 -17.57 -10.83 6.13
C LEU A 179 -17.78 -10.79 4.61
N ASP A 180 -16.81 -10.24 3.88
CA ASP A 180 -16.80 -10.25 2.41
C ASP A 180 -16.34 -11.62 1.89
N TYR A 181 -16.96 -12.12 0.82
CA TYR A 181 -16.65 -13.41 0.21
C TYR A 181 -15.16 -13.55 -0.18
N TRP A 182 -14.64 -12.55 -0.89
CA TRP A 182 -13.26 -12.57 -1.40
C TRP A 182 -12.22 -12.30 -0.32
N GLU A 183 -12.58 -11.50 0.68
CA GLU A 183 -11.71 -11.20 1.84
C GLU A 183 -11.70 -12.32 2.88
N SER A 184 -12.70 -13.18 2.81
CA SER A 184 -12.74 -14.43 3.57
C SER A 184 -12.08 -15.61 2.86
N GLY A 185 -11.60 -15.42 1.61
CA GLY A 185 -10.99 -16.51 0.86
C GLY A 185 -11.94 -17.65 0.53
N MET A 186 -13.25 -17.40 0.43
CA MET A 186 -14.25 -18.43 0.12
C MET A 186 -14.03 -19.02 -1.28
N ASP A 187 -13.45 -18.24 -2.19
CA ASP A 187 -13.03 -18.69 -3.52
C ASP A 187 -11.92 -19.77 -3.50
N LEU A 188 -11.25 -19.95 -2.35
CA LEU A 188 -10.20 -20.94 -2.15
C LEU A 188 -10.70 -22.25 -1.54
N GLY A 189 -11.93 -22.30 -1.08
CA GLY A 189 -12.50 -23.50 -0.44
C GLY A 189 -11.75 -23.92 0.84
N LEU A 190 -11.23 -22.97 1.63
CA LEU A 190 -10.45 -23.24 2.84
C LEU A 190 -11.30 -23.85 3.94
N SER A 191 -12.57 -23.46 4.03
CA SER A 191 -13.59 -24.00 4.91
C SER A 191 -14.97 -23.75 4.28
N THR A 192 -15.97 -24.53 4.68
CA THR A 192 -17.39 -24.26 4.38
C THR A 192 -17.96 -23.17 5.28
N ASP A 193 -17.36 -22.94 6.44
CA ASP A 193 -17.67 -21.83 7.34
C ASP A 193 -16.87 -20.58 6.93
N MET A 194 -17.58 -19.46 6.72
CA MET A 194 -16.97 -18.21 6.25
C MET A 194 -16.01 -17.63 7.28
N PHE A 195 -16.29 -17.80 8.56
CA PHE A 195 -15.44 -17.30 9.63
C PHE A 195 -14.11 -18.08 9.70
N ASP A 196 -14.19 -19.40 9.69
CA ASP A 196 -12.99 -20.25 9.66
C ASP A 196 -12.17 -20.02 8.40
N SER A 197 -12.84 -19.85 7.25
CA SER A 197 -12.18 -19.49 5.99
C SER A 197 -11.46 -18.15 6.11
N PHE A 198 -12.11 -17.13 6.68
CA PHE A 198 -11.49 -15.82 6.92
C PHE A 198 -10.23 -15.93 7.76
N VAL A 199 -10.26 -16.62 8.89
CA VAL A 199 -9.10 -16.80 9.77
C VAL A 199 -7.93 -17.42 9.00
N GLN A 200 -8.20 -18.53 8.31
CA GLN A 200 -7.17 -19.24 7.54
C GLN A 200 -6.61 -18.37 6.41
N TYR A 201 -7.46 -17.62 5.72
CA TYR A 201 -7.04 -16.73 4.63
C TYR A 201 -6.20 -15.57 5.13
N GLN A 202 -6.61 -14.90 6.21
CA GLN A 202 -5.85 -13.81 6.81
C GLN A 202 -4.51 -14.27 7.35
N GLN A 203 -4.43 -15.49 7.93
CA GLN A 203 -3.16 -16.08 8.36
C GLN A 203 -2.23 -16.31 7.15
N ARG A 204 -2.72 -16.90 6.06
CA ARG A 204 -1.93 -17.09 4.85
C ARG A 204 -1.43 -15.76 4.25
N LEU A 205 -2.25 -14.72 4.29
CA LEU A 205 -1.82 -13.38 3.86
C LEU A 205 -0.72 -12.83 4.78
N ALA A 206 -0.86 -12.95 6.09
CA ALA A 206 0.16 -12.52 7.05
C ALA A 206 1.49 -13.26 6.82
N ASP A 207 1.46 -14.55 6.55
CA ASP A 207 2.65 -15.36 6.23
C ASP A 207 3.32 -14.86 4.93
N GLN A 208 2.53 -14.50 3.91
CA GLN A 208 3.07 -13.90 2.68
C GLN A 208 3.74 -12.54 2.95
N PHE A 209 3.15 -11.67 3.77
CA PHE A 209 3.79 -10.41 4.15
C PHE A 209 5.10 -10.63 4.92
N GLU A 210 5.17 -11.61 5.81
CA GLU A 210 6.43 -11.95 6.51
C GLU A 210 7.50 -12.51 5.55
N MET A 211 7.13 -13.26 4.52
CA MET A 211 8.06 -13.67 3.46
C MET A 211 8.52 -12.48 2.62
N MET A 212 7.60 -11.62 2.23
CA MET A 212 7.93 -10.41 1.43
C MET A 212 8.85 -9.46 2.19
N ARG A 213 8.75 -9.35 3.52
CA ARG A 213 9.61 -8.52 4.35
C ARG A 213 11.10 -8.82 4.17
N LYS A 214 11.45 -10.03 3.76
CA LYS A 214 12.85 -10.40 3.48
C LYS A 214 13.41 -9.72 2.22
N ASN A 215 12.52 -9.36 1.30
CA ASN A 215 12.87 -8.80 -0.02
C ASN A 215 12.48 -7.32 -0.17
N PHE A 216 11.58 -6.83 0.69
CA PHE A 216 11.07 -5.47 0.67
C PHE A 216 11.25 -4.82 2.03
N ASP A 217 11.60 -3.54 2.03
CA ASP A 217 11.86 -2.77 3.25
C ASP A 217 10.54 -2.27 3.85
N PHE A 218 9.92 -3.10 4.72
CA PHE A 218 8.71 -2.77 5.44
C PHE A 218 9.03 -2.27 6.85
N THR A 219 8.48 -1.12 7.22
CA THR A 219 8.36 -0.71 8.61
C THR A 219 7.12 -1.37 9.21
N ILE A 220 7.33 -2.32 10.13
CA ILE A 220 6.23 -2.97 10.85
C ILE A 220 5.75 -2.02 11.94
N VAL A 221 4.44 -1.78 11.97
CA VAL A 221 3.78 -0.94 12.95
C VAL A 221 2.70 -1.79 13.64
N ASP A 222 2.73 -1.81 14.97
CA ASP A 222 1.72 -2.51 15.77
C ASP A 222 0.37 -1.78 15.67
N ALA A 223 -0.61 -2.42 15.05
CA ALA A 223 -1.95 -1.84 14.88
C ALA A 223 -2.88 -2.09 16.08
N ASP A 224 -2.37 -2.71 17.15
CA ASP A 224 -3.13 -2.92 18.38
C ASP A 224 -3.12 -1.72 19.34
N GLN A 225 -2.32 -0.72 19.05
CA GLN A 225 -2.28 0.54 19.74
C GLN A 225 -3.59 1.32 19.60
N SER A 226 -3.77 2.34 20.43
CA SER A 226 -4.84 3.32 20.23
C SER A 226 -4.67 4.07 18.91
N VAL A 227 -5.77 4.63 18.40
CA VAL A 227 -5.76 5.37 17.12
C VAL A 227 -4.76 6.52 17.13
N ASP A 228 -4.59 7.20 18.29
CA ASP A 228 -3.71 8.35 18.44
C ASP A 228 -2.23 7.94 18.52
N GLU A 229 -1.91 6.90 19.27
CA GLU A 229 -0.54 6.36 19.36
C GLU A 229 -0.07 5.87 18.00
N LEU A 230 -0.89 5.06 17.30
CA LEU A 230 -0.61 4.59 15.96
C LEU A 230 -0.39 5.75 14.97
N ASN A 231 -1.22 6.80 15.06
CA ASN A 231 -1.06 7.97 14.21
C ASN A 231 0.25 8.73 14.50
N ASN A 232 0.61 8.90 15.76
CA ASN A 232 1.85 9.58 16.16
C ASN A 232 3.09 8.82 15.66
N GLU A 233 3.07 7.48 15.75
CA GLU A 233 4.15 6.64 15.23
C GLU A 233 4.28 6.79 13.71
N LEU A 234 3.17 6.70 12.97
CA LEU A 234 3.14 6.88 11.52
C LEU A 234 3.60 8.28 11.09
N ARG A 235 3.22 9.34 11.81
CA ARG A 235 3.70 10.71 11.56
C ARG A 235 5.21 10.81 11.75
N SER A 236 5.75 10.25 12.82
CA SER A 236 7.19 10.24 13.09
C SER A 236 7.98 9.56 11.97
N HIS A 237 7.49 8.42 11.48
CA HIS A 237 8.11 7.74 10.33
C HIS A 237 7.95 8.54 9.03
N THR A 238 6.78 9.10 8.77
CA THR A 238 6.50 9.91 7.58
C THR A 238 7.39 11.15 7.52
N GLU A 239 7.59 11.83 8.64
CA GLU A 239 8.41 13.03 8.73
C GLU A 239 9.86 12.79 8.28
N ARG A 240 10.45 11.63 8.61
CA ARG A 240 11.80 11.23 8.16
C ARG A 240 11.90 11.00 6.65
N VAL A 241 10.77 10.70 6.01
CA VAL A 241 10.70 10.43 4.56
C VAL A 241 10.52 11.71 3.76
N ILE A 242 9.79 12.69 4.29
CA ILE A 242 9.47 13.93 3.59
C ILE A 242 10.52 15.04 3.77
N LEU A 243 11.32 14.98 4.84
CA LEU A 243 12.48 15.87 5.07
C LEU A 243 13.66 15.49 4.16
#